data_b633293d4a7cf02cb3498b7fe79f5e66
#
_entry.id   b633293d4a7cf02cb3498b7fe79f5e66
#
_cell.length_a   1.000
_cell.length_b   1.000
_cell.length_c   1.000
_cell.angle_alpha   90.00
_cell.angle_beta   90.00
_cell.angle_gamma   90.00
#
_symmetry.space_group_name_H-M   'P 1'
#
loop_
_entity.id
_entity.type
_entity.pdbx_description
1 polymer ?
#
loop_
_entity_poly.entity_id
_entity_poly.type
_entity_poly.pdbx_seq_one_letter_code
_entity_poly.pdbx_strand_id
1 'polypeptide(L)'
;MTEYDVTPPPDRIADRVQLRTGFTTERGTVARFMIQLEYWLDGDWREVVRYDHDRDAAGGHDITTDGLHRDVYRDGEKHRVERVTGPISANEGFNAAEEDLQQNAERYIRRFESWHGIKNGTSL
;
A
#
# COMPACT_ATOMS: atom_id res chain seq x y z
N MET A 1 4.00 14.39 -9.93
CA MET A 1 3.03 13.68 -9.07
C MET A 1 2.14 12.81 -9.94
N THR A 2 2.02 11.55 -9.58
CA THR A 2 1.19 10.62 -10.35
C THR A 2 -0.27 10.77 -9.95
N GLU A 3 -1.14 11.05 -10.92
CA GLU A 3 -2.57 11.06 -10.69
C GLU A 3 -3.16 9.75 -11.24
N TYR A 4 -4.14 9.22 -10.54
CA TYR A 4 -4.86 8.01 -10.94
C TYR A 4 -6.25 8.38 -11.40
N ASP A 5 -6.74 7.72 -12.45
CA ASP A 5 -8.07 8.01 -13.00
C ASP A 5 -9.18 7.63 -12.03
N VAL A 6 -8.95 6.61 -11.20
CA VAL A 6 -9.91 6.16 -10.20
C VAL A 6 -9.26 6.24 -8.81
N THR A 7 -9.81 7.09 -7.95
CA THR A 7 -9.34 7.27 -6.58
C THR A 7 -10.54 7.28 -5.65
N PRO A 8 -11.07 6.10 -5.29
CA PRO A 8 -12.21 6.03 -4.37
C PRO A 8 -11.89 6.74 -3.05
N PRO A 9 -12.90 7.19 -2.30
CA PRO A 9 -12.66 7.69 -0.95
C PRO A 9 -11.91 6.62 -0.12
N PRO A 10 -11.04 7.02 0.80
CA PRO A 10 -10.34 6.05 1.65
C PRO A 10 -11.33 5.16 2.38
N ASP A 11 -10.99 3.87 2.46
CA ASP A 11 -11.83 2.86 3.11
C ASP A 11 -11.39 2.69 4.57
N ARG A 12 -12.22 3.15 5.49
CA ARG A 12 -11.95 3.04 6.92
C ARG A 12 -12.21 1.60 7.37
N ILE A 13 -11.16 0.88 7.75
CA ILE A 13 -11.28 -0.52 8.18
C ILE A 13 -11.23 -0.71 9.68
N ALA A 14 -10.82 0.32 10.43
CA ALA A 14 -10.85 0.37 11.89
C ALA A 14 -10.76 1.83 12.32
N ASP A 15 -10.90 2.11 13.62
CA ASP A 15 -10.93 3.48 14.14
C ASP A 15 -9.73 4.33 13.70
N ARG A 16 -8.55 3.72 13.62
CA ARG A 16 -7.32 4.43 13.30
C ARG A 16 -6.66 3.92 12.05
N VAL A 17 -7.37 3.13 11.23
CA VAL A 17 -6.77 2.46 10.07
C VAL A 17 -7.65 2.66 8.85
N GLN A 18 -7.03 3.04 7.74
CA GLN A 18 -7.73 3.15 6.47
C GLN A 18 -6.88 2.65 5.32
N LEU A 19 -7.54 2.31 4.23
CA LEU A 19 -6.91 1.98 2.95
C LEU A 19 -7.17 3.10 1.95
N ARG A 20 -6.12 3.52 1.28
CA ARG A 20 -6.20 4.45 0.17
C ARG A 20 -5.81 3.71 -1.10
N THR A 21 -6.64 3.79 -2.13
CA THR A 21 -6.42 3.10 -3.40
C THR A 21 -6.52 4.08 -4.55
N GLY A 22 -5.64 3.92 -5.54
CA GLY A 22 -5.74 4.64 -6.80
C GLY A 22 -5.31 3.72 -7.93
N PHE A 23 -5.97 3.82 -9.08
CA PHE A 23 -5.55 3.04 -10.24
C PHE A 23 -6.00 3.70 -11.54
N THR A 24 -5.31 3.35 -12.61
CA THR A 24 -5.64 3.75 -13.97
C THR A 24 -5.73 2.50 -14.83
N THR A 25 -6.77 2.40 -15.65
CA THR A 25 -6.89 1.31 -16.60
C THR A 25 -6.74 1.83 -18.03
N GLU A 26 -6.20 0.97 -18.88
CA GLU A 26 -6.13 1.19 -20.32
C GLU A 26 -6.70 -0.04 -21.01
N ARG A 27 -7.76 0.14 -21.79
CA ARG A 27 -8.42 -0.96 -22.50
C ARG A 27 -8.83 -2.10 -21.55
N GLY A 28 -9.34 -1.74 -20.36
CA GLY A 28 -9.79 -2.73 -19.37
C GLY A 28 -8.69 -3.40 -18.56
N THR A 29 -7.44 -3.02 -18.76
CA THR A 29 -6.30 -3.59 -18.05
C THR A 29 -5.68 -2.53 -17.14
N VAL A 30 -5.28 -2.91 -15.95
CA VAL A 30 -4.60 -1.99 -15.02
C VAL A 30 -3.26 -1.57 -15.62
N ALA A 31 -3.09 -0.27 -15.83
CA ALA A 31 -1.84 0.30 -16.31
C ALA A 31 -0.93 0.72 -15.15
N ARG A 32 -1.52 1.22 -14.09
CA ARG A 32 -0.80 1.60 -12.87
C ARG A 32 -1.75 1.57 -11.68
N PHE A 33 -1.19 1.40 -10.48
CA PHE A 33 -1.98 1.38 -9.25
C PHE A 33 -1.14 1.78 -8.05
N MET A 34 -1.86 2.13 -6.97
CA MET A 34 -1.31 2.33 -5.65
C MET A 34 -2.33 1.82 -4.63
N ILE A 35 -1.86 1.07 -3.64
CA ILE A 35 -2.65 0.69 -2.46
C ILE A 35 -1.81 1.02 -1.25
N GLN A 36 -2.35 1.77 -0.30
CA GLN A 36 -1.63 2.24 0.86
C GLN A 36 -2.44 2.03 2.12
N LEU A 37 -1.84 1.34 3.09
CA LEU A 37 -2.41 1.18 4.43
C LEU A 37 -1.92 2.35 5.28
N GLU A 38 -2.85 3.03 5.96
CA GLU A 38 -2.55 4.24 6.74
C GLU A 38 -3.06 4.11 8.17
N TYR A 39 -2.34 4.76 9.09
CA TYR A 39 -2.66 4.79 10.51
C TYR A 39 -2.80 6.24 10.97
N TRP A 40 -3.88 6.52 11.74
CA TRP A 40 -4.10 7.84 12.32
C TRP A 40 -3.25 7.98 13.58
N LEU A 41 -2.28 8.91 13.52
CA LEU A 41 -1.35 9.14 14.63
C LEU A 41 -1.05 10.64 14.74
N ASP A 42 -1.24 11.20 15.92
CA ASP A 42 -0.93 12.60 16.22
C ASP A 42 -1.60 13.58 15.27
N GLY A 43 -2.89 13.32 14.95
CA GLY A 43 -3.69 14.23 14.15
C GLY A 43 -3.46 14.12 12.64
N ASP A 44 -2.82 13.06 12.17
CA ASP A 44 -2.51 12.89 10.75
C ASP A 44 -2.54 11.43 10.34
N TRP A 45 -2.87 11.18 9.06
CA TRP A 45 -2.76 9.84 8.48
C TRP A 45 -1.32 9.59 8.06
N ARG A 46 -0.75 8.49 8.55
CA ARG A 46 0.64 8.10 8.29
C ARG A 46 0.69 6.83 7.48
N GLU A 47 1.60 6.75 6.53
CA GLU A 47 1.81 5.53 5.75
C GLU A 47 2.33 4.41 6.65
N VAL A 48 1.75 3.22 6.49
CA VAL A 48 2.21 1.99 7.14
C VAL A 48 2.91 1.10 6.14
N VAL A 49 2.22 0.72 5.08
CA VAL A 49 2.78 0.00 3.93
C VAL A 49 2.15 0.51 2.65
N ARG A 50 2.90 0.42 1.56
CA ARG A 50 2.45 0.86 0.24
C ARG A 50 2.88 -0.15 -0.82
N TYR A 51 1.95 -0.44 -1.73
CA TYR A 51 2.19 -1.20 -2.95
C TYR A 51 1.93 -0.28 -4.13
N ASP A 52 2.80 -0.30 -5.12
CA ASP A 52 2.55 0.48 -6.33
C ASP A 52 3.13 -0.16 -7.57
N HIS A 53 2.60 0.27 -8.69
CA HIS A 53 3.06 -0.09 -10.02
C HIS A 53 2.82 1.09 -10.95
N ASP A 54 3.88 1.56 -11.60
CA ASP A 54 3.79 2.58 -12.64
C ASP A 54 5.00 2.43 -13.57
N ARG A 55 4.81 1.70 -14.66
CA ARG A 55 5.88 1.43 -15.62
C ARG A 55 6.41 2.67 -16.31
N ASP A 56 5.56 3.68 -16.47
CA ASP A 56 5.87 4.86 -17.31
C ASP A 56 6.42 6.04 -16.51
N ALA A 57 6.30 6.04 -15.19
CA ALA A 57 6.80 7.14 -14.37
C ALA A 57 8.30 7.06 -14.17
N ALA A 58 8.98 8.20 -14.24
CA ALA A 58 10.39 8.29 -13.90
C ALA A 58 10.58 7.89 -12.43
N GLY A 59 11.42 6.89 -12.17
CA GLY A 59 11.58 6.32 -10.84
C GLY A 59 10.40 5.45 -10.37
N GLY A 60 9.44 5.21 -11.26
CA GLY A 60 8.31 4.34 -10.99
C GLY A 60 8.71 2.88 -10.89
N HIS A 61 7.84 2.09 -10.31
CA HIS A 61 8.07 0.68 -10.04
C HIS A 61 7.35 -0.18 -11.08
N ASP A 62 8.11 -0.95 -11.85
CA ASP A 62 7.53 -1.86 -12.85
C ASP A 62 7.51 -3.29 -12.31
N ILE A 63 6.34 -3.72 -11.82
CA ILE A 63 6.21 -5.06 -11.25
C ILE A 63 6.29 -6.17 -12.28
N THR A 64 6.11 -5.86 -13.56
CA THR A 64 6.26 -6.87 -14.62
C THR A 64 7.72 -7.27 -14.82
N THR A 65 8.63 -6.43 -14.38
CA THR A 65 10.08 -6.67 -14.42
C THR A 65 10.63 -7.02 -13.05
N ASP A 66 10.25 -6.24 -12.02
CA ASP A 66 10.86 -6.33 -10.69
C ASP A 66 10.04 -7.16 -9.69
N GLY A 67 8.78 -7.47 -10.01
CA GLY A 67 7.87 -8.10 -9.08
C GLY A 67 7.21 -7.09 -8.15
N LEU A 68 6.19 -7.56 -7.43
CA LEU A 68 5.46 -6.74 -6.48
C LEU A 68 6.27 -6.60 -5.19
N HIS A 69 6.47 -5.37 -4.75
CA HIS A 69 7.12 -5.05 -3.48
C HIS A 69 6.16 -4.31 -2.56
N ARG A 70 6.43 -4.42 -1.28
CA ARG A 70 5.75 -3.67 -0.24
C ARG A 70 6.75 -2.69 0.36
N ASP A 71 6.49 -1.39 0.23
CA ASP A 71 7.29 -0.36 0.90
C ASP A 71 6.79 -0.25 2.33
N VAL A 72 7.70 -0.39 3.29
CA VAL A 72 7.38 -0.32 4.73
C VAL A 72 7.83 1.03 5.25
N TYR A 73 6.92 1.75 5.92
CA TYR A 73 7.18 3.09 6.43
C TYR A 73 7.34 3.08 7.95
N ARG A 74 8.25 3.93 8.41
CA ARG A 74 8.49 4.18 9.83
C ARG A 74 8.84 5.66 10.01
N ASP A 75 8.15 6.34 10.93
CA ASP A 75 8.35 7.77 11.19
C ASP A 75 8.20 8.64 9.93
N GLY A 76 7.27 8.29 9.05
CA GLY A 76 7.00 9.03 7.83
C GLY A 76 8.00 8.81 6.70
N GLU A 77 8.95 7.92 6.90
CA GLU A 77 10.00 7.63 5.91
C GLU A 77 9.97 6.16 5.49
N LYS A 78 10.33 5.91 4.24
CA LYS A 78 10.49 4.54 3.76
C LYS A 78 11.62 3.87 4.54
N HIS A 79 11.26 2.87 5.34
CA HIS A 79 12.19 2.17 6.22
C HIS A 79 12.86 0.99 5.51
N ARG A 80 12.08 0.24 4.76
CA ARG A 80 12.60 -0.89 3.98
C ARG A 80 11.61 -1.32 2.91
N VAL A 81 12.08 -2.16 1.99
CA VAL A 81 11.27 -2.76 0.93
C VAL A 81 11.22 -4.25 1.16
N GLU A 82 10.01 -4.83 1.10
CA GLU A 82 9.80 -6.26 1.27
C GLU A 82 9.23 -6.83 -0.03
N ARG A 83 9.81 -7.92 -0.51
CA ARG A 83 9.35 -8.58 -1.72
C ARG A 83 8.09 -9.39 -1.44
N VAL A 84 7.07 -9.22 -2.29
CA VAL A 84 5.81 -9.97 -2.19
C VAL A 84 5.75 -11.06 -3.24
N THR A 85 6.04 -10.72 -4.50
CA THR A 85 6.03 -11.69 -5.60
C THR A 85 7.26 -11.50 -6.50
N GLY A 86 7.51 -12.47 -7.37
CA GLY A 86 8.37 -12.26 -8.54
C GLY A 86 7.64 -11.43 -9.60
N PRO A 87 8.23 -11.27 -10.80
CA PRO A 87 7.58 -10.57 -11.90
C PRO A 87 6.17 -11.09 -12.15
N ILE A 88 5.21 -10.17 -12.31
CA ILE A 88 3.78 -10.49 -12.35
C ILE A 88 3.07 -9.40 -13.16
N SER A 89 1.94 -9.72 -13.77
CA SER A 89 1.17 -8.71 -14.51
C SER A 89 0.58 -7.66 -13.56
N ALA A 90 0.26 -6.49 -14.10
CA ALA A 90 -0.32 -5.42 -13.28
C ALA A 90 -1.65 -5.83 -12.65
N ASN A 91 -2.52 -6.54 -13.39
CA ASN A 91 -3.79 -7.02 -12.85
C ASN A 91 -3.58 -8.03 -11.72
N GLU A 92 -2.68 -8.99 -11.93
CA GLU A 92 -2.34 -9.98 -10.90
C GLU A 92 -1.68 -9.32 -9.69
N GLY A 93 -0.82 -8.33 -9.92
CA GLY A 93 -0.16 -7.58 -8.86
C GLY A 93 -1.13 -6.78 -8.02
N PHE A 94 -2.12 -6.14 -8.65
CA PHE A 94 -3.17 -5.43 -7.92
C PHE A 94 -3.93 -6.39 -7.00
N ASN A 95 -4.33 -7.55 -7.52
CA ASN A 95 -5.03 -8.58 -6.74
C ASN A 95 -4.13 -9.14 -5.62
N ALA A 96 -2.85 -9.37 -5.91
CA ALA A 96 -1.90 -9.88 -4.92
C ALA A 96 -1.69 -8.88 -3.77
N ALA A 97 -1.65 -7.59 -4.07
CA ALA A 97 -1.53 -6.55 -3.05
C ALA A 97 -2.77 -6.52 -2.14
N GLU A 98 -3.96 -6.59 -2.73
CA GLU A 98 -5.20 -6.65 -1.95
C GLU A 98 -5.25 -7.89 -1.06
N GLU A 99 -4.86 -9.04 -1.61
CA GLU A 99 -4.83 -10.30 -0.86
C GLU A 99 -3.82 -10.25 0.28
N ASP A 100 -2.62 -9.71 0.04
CA ASP A 100 -1.60 -9.56 1.06
C ASP A 100 -2.10 -8.70 2.22
N LEU A 101 -2.78 -7.61 1.92
CA LEU A 101 -3.38 -6.76 2.95
C LEU A 101 -4.48 -7.47 3.72
N GLN A 102 -5.39 -8.17 3.03
CA GLN A 102 -6.45 -8.92 3.71
C GLN A 102 -5.88 -9.93 4.71
N GLN A 103 -4.80 -10.59 4.34
CA GLN A 103 -4.19 -11.62 5.18
C GLN A 103 -3.30 -11.07 6.28
N ASN A 104 -2.67 -9.92 6.08
CA ASN A 104 -1.56 -9.47 6.92
C ASN A 104 -1.70 -8.05 7.47
N ALA A 105 -2.78 -7.33 7.19
CA ALA A 105 -2.94 -5.94 7.63
C ALA A 105 -2.75 -5.79 9.13
N GLU A 106 -3.32 -6.70 9.92
CA GLU A 106 -3.19 -6.65 11.37
C GLU A 106 -1.72 -6.75 11.80
N ARG A 107 -0.95 -7.62 11.17
CA ARG A 107 0.48 -7.77 11.47
C ARG A 107 1.25 -6.49 11.16
N TYR A 108 0.95 -5.83 10.04
CA TYR A 108 1.61 -4.57 9.68
C TYR A 108 1.24 -3.46 10.65
N ILE A 109 -0.01 -3.39 11.07
CA ILE A 109 -0.48 -2.41 12.03
C ILE A 109 0.18 -2.62 13.40
N ARG A 110 0.26 -3.86 13.88
CA ARG A 110 0.90 -4.17 15.16
C ARG A 110 2.38 -3.82 15.14
N ARG A 111 3.07 -4.08 14.03
CA ARG A 111 4.47 -3.71 13.86
C ARG A 111 4.66 -2.19 13.91
N PHE A 112 3.80 -1.46 13.19
CA PHE A 112 3.80 0.00 13.21
C PHE A 112 3.56 0.54 14.63
N GLU A 113 2.57 0.02 15.31
CA GLU A 113 2.25 0.42 16.69
C GLU A 113 3.43 0.16 17.63
N SER A 114 4.07 -0.99 17.48
CA SER A 114 5.25 -1.32 18.29
C SER A 114 6.39 -0.32 18.07
N TRP A 115 6.67 0.03 16.81
CA TRP A 115 7.70 1.00 16.49
C TRP A 115 7.42 2.41 17.03
N HIS A 116 6.14 2.77 17.17
CA HIS A 116 5.72 4.10 17.61
C HIS A 116 5.29 4.15 19.08
N GLY A 117 5.52 3.07 19.82
CA GLY A 117 5.25 3.02 21.26
C GLY A 117 3.77 3.09 21.63
N ILE A 118 2.89 2.65 20.73
CA ILE A 118 1.44 2.67 20.93
C ILE A 118 1.04 1.43 21.73
N LYS A 119 0.47 1.64 22.94
CA LYS A 119 0.16 0.53 23.87
C LYS A 119 -1.26 0.02 23.74
N ASN A 120 -2.22 0.88 23.40
CA ASN A 120 -3.62 0.51 23.24
C ASN A 120 -3.92 0.40 21.76
N GLY A 121 -3.47 -0.72 21.18
CA GLY A 121 -3.54 -0.93 19.76
C GLY A 121 -4.95 -1.12 19.23
N THR A 122 -5.07 -1.02 17.91
CA THR A 122 -6.31 -1.18 17.17
C THR A 122 -6.52 -2.65 16.79
N SER A 123 -7.73 -3.16 17.02
CA SER A 123 -8.14 -4.48 16.53
C SER A 123 -8.74 -4.35 15.15
N LEU A 124 -8.33 -5.20 14.25
CA LEU A 124 -8.88 -5.27 12.90
C LEU A 124 -9.87 -6.42 12.76
#